data_a3aee87a352f8a8194b3db38ad999e85
#
_entry.id   a3aee87a352f8a8194b3db38ad999e85
#
_cell.length_a   1.000
_cell.length_b   1.000
_cell.length_c   1.000
_cell.angle_alpha   90.00
_cell.angle_beta   90.00
_cell.angle_gamma   90.00
#
_symmetry.space_group_name_H-M   'P 1'
#
loop_
_entity.id
_entity.type
_entity.pdbx_description
1 polymer ?
#
loop_
_entity_poly.entity_id
_entity_poly.type
_entity_poly.pdbx_seq_one_letter_code
_entity_poly.pdbx_strand_id
1 'polypeptide(L)'
;MLNVNEPSFRESVDIMFNRAVKTIDLPPGMKEKIRVCNAVYTVRFGVRLRGEIKTFTGHRAVHSEHMEPVKGGIRYATTVDRDEVEALAALMTYKCALVDTPFGGSKGGLCINPRDYEEEELELITRRFAYELIKRDLIHPSQNVPAPDMGTGEREMAWIADQYARMNTTDINARGCVTGKPINLGGIQGRVEATGRGVQYAIREFFREPLDLAKAGLSGSIEGKRVIVQGLGNVGYHAAKFLSEEDGARITAIIERDGAISMNQGLNIDDVRDWIAQYGGVKGFPDAIYNENGSALLEADCEILIPAALEGVIHKDNAANIKAPLIVEAANGPITSSADEILREKGCVIIPDL
;
A
#
# COMPACT_ATOMS: atom_id res chain seq x y z
N MET A 1 -18.37 1.31 10.30
CA MET A 1 -18.26 1.02 11.74
C MET A 1 -17.46 -0.26 11.84
N LEU A 2 -16.23 -0.21 12.34
CA LEU A 2 -15.44 -1.42 12.59
C LEU A 2 -16.19 -2.27 13.63
N ASN A 3 -16.36 -3.53 13.31
CA ASN A 3 -17.05 -4.50 14.16
C ASN A 3 -16.24 -4.64 15.47
N VAL A 4 -16.87 -4.53 16.62
CA VAL A 4 -16.27 -4.53 17.98
C VAL A 4 -15.44 -5.79 18.31
N ASN A 5 -15.33 -6.76 17.38
CA ASN A 5 -14.63 -8.04 17.55
C ASN A 5 -13.47 -8.30 16.56
N GLU A 6 -13.13 -7.36 15.67
CA GLU A 6 -11.96 -7.51 14.81
C GLU A 6 -10.75 -6.84 15.47
N PRO A 7 -9.55 -7.46 15.42
CA PRO A 7 -8.34 -6.86 15.95
C PRO A 7 -8.01 -5.56 15.19
N SER A 8 -7.38 -4.61 15.87
CA SER A 8 -6.86 -3.40 15.23
C SER A 8 -5.81 -3.76 14.16
N PHE A 9 -5.48 -2.81 13.29
CA PHE A 9 -4.46 -3.05 12.27
C PHE A 9 -3.11 -3.42 12.90
N ARG A 10 -2.72 -2.78 14.01
CA ARG A 10 -1.52 -3.13 14.77
C ARG A 10 -1.59 -4.54 15.33
N GLU A 11 -2.70 -4.91 15.94
CA GLU A 11 -2.90 -6.25 16.49
C GLU A 11 -2.88 -7.31 15.38
N SER A 12 -3.42 -7.01 14.20
CA SER A 12 -3.40 -7.91 13.04
C SER A 12 -1.96 -8.18 12.57
N VAL A 13 -1.11 -7.15 12.50
CA VAL A 13 0.32 -7.29 12.17
C VAL A 13 1.04 -8.15 13.23
N ASP A 14 0.76 -7.92 14.52
CA ASP A 14 1.33 -8.72 15.60
C ASP A 14 0.86 -10.19 15.56
N ILE A 15 -0.38 -10.47 15.19
CA ILE A 15 -0.91 -11.83 15.02
C ILE A 15 -0.17 -12.54 13.88
N MET A 16 -0.02 -11.89 12.72
CA MET A 16 0.69 -12.44 11.56
C MET A 16 2.16 -12.72 11.90
N PHE A 17 2.85 -11.78 12.51
CA PHE A 17 4.22 -11.95 12.99
C PHE A 17 4.35 -13.12 13.95
N ASN A 18 3.48 -13.21 14.97
CA ASN A 18 3.47 -14.29 15.94
C ASN A 18 3.23 -15.65 15.30
N ARG A 19 2.43 -15.73 14.22
CA ARG A 19 2.21 -16.97 13.46
C ARG A 19 3.46 -17.37 12.69
N ALA A 20 4.09 -16.44 12.00
CA ALA A 20 5.31 -16.69 11.22
C ALA A 20 6.47 -17.16 12.12
N VAL A 21 6.67 -16.52 13.26
CA VAL A 21 7.76 -16.85 14.21
C VAL A 21 7.62 -18.24 14.82
N LYS A 22 6.41 -18.82 14.88
CA LYS A 22 6.23 -20.21 15.35
C LYS A 22 6.92 -21.26 14.49
N THR A 23 7.24 -20.93 13.24
CA THR A 23 7.92 -21.83 12.30
C THR A 23 9.43 -21.67 12.30
N ILE A 24 9.97 -20.76 13.09
CA ILE A 24 11.39 -20.41 13.13
C ILE A 24 11.90 -20.60 14.58
N ASP A 25 13.07 -21.21 14.71
CA ASP A 25 13.76 -21.29 16.01
C ASP A 25 14.58 -20.01 16.23
N LEU A 26 14.13 -19.18 17.15
CA LEU A 26 14.76 -17.91 17.48
C LEU A 26 15.39 -17.95 18.86
N PRO A 27 16.55 -17.29 19.05
CA PRO A 27 17.15 -17.13 20.38
C PRO A 27 16.16 -16.46 21.37
N PRO A 28 16.26 -16.78 22.68
CA PRO A 28 15.42 -16.15 23.70
C PRO A 28 15.47 -14.62 23.63
N GLY A 29 14.30 -13.98 23.67
CA GLY A 29 14.13 -12.52 23.59
C GLY A 29 14.20 -11.92 22.18
N MET A 30 14.62 -12.68 21.16
CA MET A 30 14.73 -12.17 19.79
C MET A 30 13.35 -11.84 19.20
N LYS A 31 12.34 -12.66 19.49
CA LYS A 31 10.96 -12.42 19.06
C LYS A 31 10.46 -11.04 19.51
N GLU A 32 10.61 -10.74 20.79
CA GLU A 32 10.19 -9.46 21.37
C GLU A 32 11.00 -8.31 20.78
N LYS A 33 12.31 -8.49 20.59
CA LYS A 33 13.19 -7.50 19.97
C LYS A 33 12.77 -7.14 18.54
N ILE A 34 12.38 -8.12 17.74
CA ILE A 34 11.93 -7.89 16.36
C ILE A 34 10.55 -7.21 16.34
N ARG A 35 9.66 -7.56 17.24
CA ARG A 35 8.27 -7.06 17.27
C ARG A 35 8.15 -5.60 17.72
N VAL A 36 9.02 -5.16 18.63
CA VAL A 36 8.90 -3.84 19.27
C VAL A 36 9.43 -2.74 18.36
N CYS A 37 8.63 -1.69 18.19
CA CYS A 37 9.04 -0.47 17.49
C CYS A 37 10.09 0.29 18.35
N ASN A 38 11.24 0.64 17.76
CA ASN A 38 12.33 1.30 18.49
C ASN A 38 11.94 2.69 18.98
N ALA A 39 11.26 3.50 18.13
CA ALA A 39 10.88 4.85 18.51
C ALA A 39 9.65 5.33 17.72
N VAL A 40 8.82 6.13 18.37
CA VAL A 40 7.68 6.81 17.73
C VAL A 40 7.65 8.26 18.16
N TYR A 41 7.65 9.13 17.19
CA TYR A 41 7.63 10.58 17.39
C TYR A 41 6.26 11.14 16.98
N THR A 42 5.64 11.90 17.86
CA THR A 42 4.49 12.72 17.55
C THR A 42 4.93 14.17 17.50
N VAL A 43 4.72 14.83 16.37
CA VAL A 43 5.05 16.26 16.19
C VAL A 43 3.75 17.05 16.01
N ARG A 44 3.66 18.21 16.67
CA ARG A 44 2.59 19.16 16.50
C ARG A 44 3.18 20.48 16.06
N PHE A 45 2.54 21.11 15.06
CA PHE A 45 3.05 22.35 14.49
C PHE A 45 1.90 23.21 13.96
N GLY A 46 2.13 24.52 13.93
CA GLY A 46 1.18 25.49 13.38
C GLY A 46 1.62 25.96 11.99
N VAL A 47 0.64 26.17 11.11
CA VAL A 47 0.80 26.85 9.81
C VAL A 47 -0.25 27.94 9.69
N ARG A 48 0.13 29.14 9.23
CA ARG A 48 -0.82 30.21 8.94
C ARG A 48 -1.45 29.97 7.57
N LEU A 49 -2.74 29.66 7.56
CA LEU A 49 -3.54 29.41 6.36
C LEU A 49 -4.79 30.28 6.42
N ARG A 50 -5.16 30.91 5.32
CA ARG A 50 -6.41 31.69 5.19
C ARG A 50 -6.57 32.72 6.34
N GLY A 51 -5.44 33.33 6.77
CA GLY A 51 -5.44 34.34 7.85
C GLY A 51 -5.37 33.80 9.29
N GLU A 52 -5.56 32.50 9.49
CA GLU A 52 -5.57 31.84 10.80
C GLU A 52 -4.39 30.88 10.98
N ILE A 53 -4.05 30.57 12.23
CA ILE A 53 -3.08 29.50 12.55
C ILE A 53 -3.84 28.20 12.74
N LYS A 54 -3.62 27.25 11.82
CA LYS A 54 -4.11 25.87 11.94
C LYS A 54 -3.02 24.97 12.53
N THR A 55 -3.41 24.10 13.46
CA THR A 55 -2.51 23.15 14.11
C THR A 55 -2.64 21.78 13.48
N PHE A 56 -1.51 21.15 13.20
CA PHE A 56 -1.42 19.82 12.59
C PHE A 56 -0.71 18.85 13.51
N THR A 57 -1.10 17.58 13.44
CA THR A 57 -0.44 16.48 14.14
C THR A 57 0.10 15.49 13.13
N GLY A 58 1.39 15.20 13.23
CA GLY A 58 2.04 14.19 12.41
C GLY A 58 2.82 13.21 13.27
N HIS A 59 3.11 12.05 12.69
CA HIS A 59 3.83 10.96 13.33
C HIS A 59 4.99 10.49 12.46
N ARG A 60 6.05 9.99 13.09
CA ARG A 60 7.13 9.22 12.45
C ARG A 60 7.53 8.09 13.37
N ALA A 61 7.35 6.85 12.93
CA ALA A 61 7.80 5.65 13.62
C ALA A 61 9.07 5.11 12.96
N VAL A 62 9.99 4.65 13.81
CA VAL A 62 11.19 3.91 13.44
C VAL A 62 11.07 2.54 14.09
N HIS A 63 10.74 1.54 13.28
CA HIS A 63 10.51 0.20 13.82
C HIS A 63 11.82 -0.51 14.11
N SER A 64 12.75 -0.56 13.16
CA SER A 64 14.03 -1.24 13.37
C SER A 64 15.16 -0.54 12.62
N GLU A 65 16.22 -0.28 13.34
CA GLU A 65 17.49 0.31 12.85
C GLU A 65 18.59 -0.76 12.73
N HIS A 66 18.21 -2.02 12.50
CA HIS A 66 19.17 -3.11 12.27
C HIS A 66 20.01 -2.89 11.01
N MET A 67 19.50 -2.09 10.08
CA MET A 67 20.17 -1.53 8.93
C MET A 67 19.76 -0.08 8.71
N GLU A 68 20.69 0.78 8.33
CA GLU A 68 20.46 2.17 7.98
C GLU A 68 20.75 2.41 6.51
N PRO A 69 20.03 3.37 5.91
CA PRO A 69 18.96 4.16 6.50
C PRO A 69 17.68 3.34 6.72
N VAL A 70 16.85 3.75 7.68
CA VAL A 70 15.49 3.22 7.78
C VAL A 70 14.62 3.82 6.69
N LYS A 71 13.70 3.02 6.15
CA LYS A 71 12.91 3.36 4.97
C LYS A 71 11.42 3.23 5.22
N GLY A 72 10.63 4.20 4.74
CA GLY A 72 9.16 4.11 4.77
C GLY A 72 8.46 5.38 4.35
N GLY A 73 7.28 5.23 3.74
CA GLY A 73 6.48 6.31 3.18
C GLY A 73 5.95 7.31 4.22
N ILE A 74 5.47 8.46 3.73
CA ILE A 74 4.69 9.44 4.51
C ILE A 74 3.27 9.45 3.95
N ARG A 75 2.28 9.09 4.79
CA ARG A 75 0.85 9.04 4.47
C ARG A 75 0.14 10.32 4.87
N TYR A 76 -0.73 10.85 3.99
CA TYR A 76 -1.66 11.89 4.33
C TYR A 76 -3.08 11.33 4.29
N ALA A 77 -3.67 11.12 5.46
CA ALA A 77 -5.04 10.65 5.61
C ALA A 77 -5.61 11.09 6.97
N THR A 78 -6.92 11.24 7.05
CA THR A 78 -7.61 11.61 8.29
C THR A 78 -7.58 10.52 9.35
N THR A 79 -7.30 9.27 8.94
CA THR A 79 -7.18 8.10 9.81
C THR A 79 -5.79 7.94 10.42
N VAL A 80 -4.80 8.71 9.97
CA VAL A 80 -3.42 8.59 10.46
C VAL A 80 -3.35 8.83 11.96
N ASP A 81 -2.96 7.80 12.67
CA ASP A 81 -2.67 7.83 14.09
C ASP A 81 -1.32 7.16 14.40
N ARG A 82 -1.00 7.07 15.68
CA ARG A 82 0.25 6.47 16.15
C ARG A 82 0.29 4.96 15.86
N ASP A 83 -0.78 4.24 16.15
CA ASP A 83 -0.83 2.78 16.05
C ASP A 83 -0.73 2.32 14.60
N GLU A 84 -1.40 3.03 13.68
CA GLU A 84 -1.30 2.79 12.23
C GLU A 84 0.15 3.00 11.74
N VAL A 85 0.80 4.08 12.15
CA VAL A 85 2.17 4.39 11.72
C VAL A 85 3.18 3.37 12.28
N GLU A 86 3.00 2.90 13.51
CA GLU A 86 3.82 1.82 14.10
C GLU A 86 3.65 0.50 13.33
N ALA A 87 2.42 0.08 13.06
CA ALA A 87 2.13 -1.13 12.31
C ALA A 87 2.77 -1.10 10.91
N LEU A 88 2.56 0.00 10.18
CA LEU A 88 3.14 0.18 8.86
C LEU A 88 4.68 0.25 8.87
N ALA A 89 5.30 0.77 9.94
CA ALA A 89 6.75 0.77 10.08
C ALA A 89 7.30 -0.66 10.29
N ALA A 90 6.58 -1.50 11.05
CA ALA A 90 6.92 -2.92 11.20
C ALA A 90 6.86 -3.66 9.86
N LEU A 91 5.77 -3.47 9.11
CA LEU A 91 5.64 -4.03 7.76
C LEU A 91 6.77 -3.58 6.83
N MET A 92 7.24 -2.32 6.93
CA MET A 92 8.39 -1.87 6.13
C MET A 92 9.68 -2.62 6.48
N THR A 93 9.94 -2.91 7.77
CA THR A 93 11.08 -3.75 8.16
C THR A 93 10.98 -5.13 7.54
N TYR A 94 9.81 -5.77 7.64
CA TYR A 94 9.59 -7.11 7.12
C TYR A 94 9.71 -7.14 5.60
N LYS A 95 9.11 -6.16 4.89
CA LYS A 95 9.21 -6.03 3.42
C LYS A 95 10.66 -5.91 2.94
N CYS A 96 11.47 -5.08 3.59
CA CYS A 96 12.87 -4.93 3.23
C CYS A 96 13.65 -6.23 3.48
N ALA A 97 13.42 -6.90 4.62
CA ALA A 97 14.08 -8.14 4.97
C ALA A 97 13.70 -9.29 4.01
N LEU A 98 12.42 -9.38 3.61
CA LEU A 98 11.91 -10.44 2.74
C LEU A 98 12.63 -10.48 1.38
N VAL A 99 12.97 -9.31 0.83
CA VAL A 99 13.63 -9.18 -0.49
C VAL A 99 15.12 -8.79 -0.36
N ASP A 100 15.69 -8.98 0.82
CA ASP A 100 17.11 -8.69 1.14
C ASP A 100 17.54 -7.27 0.73
N THR A 101 16.64 -6.31 0.90
CA THR A 101 16.96 -4.89 0.68
C THR A 101 17.57 -4.31 1.95
N PRO A 102 18.76 -3.67 1.88
CA PRO A 102 19.53 -3.30 3.06
C PRO A 102 18.99 -2.04 3.75
N PHE A 103 17.75 -2.07 4.21
CA PHE A 103 17.10 -0.98 4.92
C PHE A 103 16.40 -1.47 6.18
N GLY A 104 16.45 -0.66 7.23
CA GLY A 104 15.52 -0.76 8.36
C GLY A 104 14.12 -0.25 7.97
N GLY A 105 13.17 -0.35 8.88
CA GLY A 105 11.79 0.05 8.65
C GLY A 105 11.38 1.30 9.38
N SER A 106 10.73 2.21 8.67
CA SER A 106 10.08 3.39 9.23
C SER A 106 8.76 3.70 8.53
N LYS A 107 7.95 4.54 9.13
CA LYS A 107 6.72 5.07 8.53
C LYS A 107 6.43 6.44 9.10
N GLY A 108 5.86 7.32 8.28
CA GLY A 108 5.37 8.61 8.72
C GLY A 108 3.94 8.85 8.26
N GLY A 109 3.29 9.82 8.89
CA GLY A 109 1.99 10.27 8.44
C GLY A 109 1.59 11.60 9.04
N LEU A 110 0.68 12.26 8.36
CA LEU A 110 0.06 13.51 8.78
C LEU A 110 -1.45 13.33 8.75
N CYS A 111 -2.11 13.64 9.86
CA CYS A 111 -3.56 13.52 10.01
C CYS A 111 -4.26 14.67 9.28
N ILE A 112 -4.41 14.56 7.97
CA ILE A 112 -5.11 15.53 7.10
C ILE A 112 -5.78 14.83 5.92
N ASN A 113 -6.85 15.44 5.38
CA ASN A 113 -7.30 15.14 4.04
C ASN A 113 -6.63 16.13 3.06
N PRO A 114 -5.71 15.70 2.18
CA PRO A 114 -5.00 16.63 1.29
C PRO A 114 -5.93 17.37 0.31
N ARG A 115 -7.14 16.86 0.07
CA ARG A 115 -8.13 17.50 -0.82
C ARG A 115 -8.82 18.73 -0.21
N ASP A 116 -8.66 18.95 1.10
CA ASP A 116 -9.24 20.10 1.81
C ASP A 116 -8.36 21.37 1.67
N TYR A 117 -7.19 21.24 1.01
CA TYR A 117 -6.18 22.28 0.89
C TYR A 117 -5.85 22.54 -0.58
N GLU A 118 -5.64 23.81 -0.90
CA GLU A 118 -5.05 24.21 -2.18
C GLU A 118 -3.58 23.78 -2.24
N GLU A 119 -2.99 23.74 -3.45
CA GLU A 119 -1.63 23.27 -3.64
C GLU A 119 -0.61 24.05 -2.82
N GLU A 120 -0.71 25.38 -2.80
CA GLU A 120 0.17 26.26 -2.06
C GLU A 120 0.03 26.07 -0.54
N GLU A 121 -1.17 25.80 -0.06
CA GLU A 121 -1.42 25.49 1.34
C GLU A 121 -0.81 24.14 1.73
N LEU A 122 -1.00 23.13 0.87
CA LEU A 122 -0.44 21.80 1.07
C LEU A 122 1.09 21.83 1.06
N GLU A 123 1.70 22.66 0.20
CA GLU A 123 3.14 22.90 0.19
C GLU A 123 3.62 23.47 1.53
N LEU A 124 2.95 24.51 2.05
CA LEU A 124 3.31 25.12 3.33
C LEU A 124 3.22 24.09 4.49
N ILE A 125 2.15 23.30 4.51
CA ILE A 125 1.95 22.23 5.51
C ILE A 125 3.07 21.19 5.40
N THR A 126 3.34 20.71 4.19
CA THR A 126 4.37 19.67 3.93
C THR A 126 5.77 20.15 4.30
N ARG A 127 6.14 21.37 3.90
CA ARG A 127 7.45 21.96 4.25
C ARG A 127 7.59 22.17 5.76
N ARG A 128 6.52 22.59 6.44
CA ARG A 128 6.55 22.75 7.89
C ARG A 128 6.65 21.41 8.61
N PHE A 129 5.96 20.38 8.16
CA PHE A 129 6.10 19.02 8.67
C PHE A 129 7.52 18.49 8.43
N ALA A 130 8.03 18.62 7.22
CA ALA A 130 9.42 18.25 6.88
C ALA A 130 10.42 18.95 7.80
N TYR A 131 10.28 20.25 8.03
CA TYR A 131 11.14 20.99 8.96
C TYR A 131 11.17 20.38 10.37
N GLU A 132 9.99 19.96 10.89
CA GLU A 132 9.91 19.32 12.21
C GLU A 132 10.58 17.95 12.24
N LEU A 133 10.55 17.21 11.14
CA LEU A 133 11.21 15.91 11.02
C LEU A 133 12.72 16.06 10.82
N ILE A 134 13.16 16.97 9.93
CA ILE A 134 14.57 17.20 9.59
C ILE A 134 15.40 17.60 10.83
N LYS A 135 14.89 18.51 11.63
CA LYS A 135 15.62 18.97 12.85
C LYS A 135 15.77 17.89 13.94
N ARG A 136 15.20 16.69 13.69
CA ARG A 136 15.28 15.53 14.58
C ARG A 136 15.94 14.31 13.90
N ASP A 137 16.56 14.52 12.76
CA ASP A 137 17.15 13.48 11.90
C ASP A 137 16.15 12.38 11.45
N LEU A 138 14.85 12.70 11.52
CA LEU A 138 13.76 11.82 11.04
C LEU A 138 13.51 11.96 9.51
N ILE A 139 14.24 12.84 8.86
CA ILE A 139 14.52 12.91 7.42
C ILE A 139 16.01 13.18 7.28
N HIS A 140 16.76 12.17 6.86
CA HIS A 140 18.21 12.27 6.68
C HIS A 140 18.68 11.18 5.71
N PRO A 141 19.57 11.46 4.73
CA PRO A 141 19.96 10.50 3.69
C PRO A 141 20.63 9.22 4.24
N SER A 142 21.33 9.32 5.38
CA SER A 142 22.02 8.17 5.97
C SER A 142 21.26 7.47 7.09
N GLN A 143 20.18 8.07 7.63
CA GLN A 143 19.51 7.55 8.81
C GLN A 143 18.03 7.20 8.54
N ASN A 144 17.28 8.11 7.90
CA ASN A 144 15.83 7.95 7.77
C ASN A 144 15.31 8.59 6.48
N VAL A 145 14.98 7.76 5.50
CA VAL A 145 14.63 8.19 4.14
C VAL A 145 13.16 7.94 3.84
N PRO A 146 12.31 8.97 3.83
CA PRO A 146 10.92 8.87 3.41
C PRO A 146 10.74 8.50 1.93
N ALA A 147 9.48 8.17 1.61
CA ALA A 147 8.99 7.88 0.27
C ALA A 147 7.52 8.33 0.16
N PRO A 148 6.94 8.37 -1.04
CA PRO A 148 5.50 8.55 -1.20
C PRO A 148 4.70 7.40 -0.58
N ASP A 149 3.48 7.71 -0.13
CA ASP A 149 2.46 6.78 0.31
C ASP A 149 1.07 7.34 -0.03
N MET A 150 0.00 6.77 0.50
CA MET A 150 -1.36 7.29 0.28
C MET A 150 -1.45 8.79 0.62
N GLY A 151 -2.02 9.55 -0.29
CA GLY A 151 -2.19 11.00 -0.15
C GLY A 151 -0.93 11.85 -0.39
N THR A 152 0.21 11.22 -0.75
CA THR A 152 1.44 11.92 -1.17
C THR A 152 1.99 11.34 -2.46
N GLY A 153 2.76 12.15 -3.18
CA GLY A 153 3.35 11.77 -4.46
C GLY A 153 4.71 12.43 -4.72
N GLU A 154 5.09 12.48 -5.97
CA GLU A 154 6.36 13.08 -6.41
C GLU A 154 6.47 14.56 -6.00
N ARG A 155 5.37 15.29 -6.03
CA ARG A 155 5.27 16.70 -5.68
C ARG A 155 5.64 16.93 -4.20
N GLU A 156 5.02 16.20 -3.28
CA GLU A 156 5.30 16.30 -1.85
C GLU A 156 6.76 15.90 -1.55
N MET A 157 7.27 14.87 -2.23
CA MET A 157 8.67 14.46 -2.08
C MET A 157 9.65 15.52 -2.61
N ALA A 158 9.29 16.25 -3.68
CA ALA A 158 10.06 17.37 -4.17
C ALA A 158 10.15 18.51 -3.14
N TRP A 159 9.03 18.87 -2.51
CA TRP A 159 8.99 19.89 -1.47
C TRP A 159 9.80 19.50 -0.23
N ILE A 160 9.76 18.23 0.16
CA ILE A 160 10.56 17.71 1.29
C ILE A 160 12.05 17.75 0.95
N ALA A 161 12.44 17.34 -0.26
CA ALA A 161 13.84 17.36 -0.70
C ALA A 161 14.38 18.78 -0.75
N ASP A 162 13.63 19.74 -1.29
CA ASP A 162 14.01 21.15 -1.33
C ASP A 162 14.12 21.74 0.10
N GLN A 163 13.17 21.40 0.99
CA GLN A 163 13.22 21.82 2.38
C GLN A 163 14.47 21.28 3.09
N TYR A 164 14.83 20.02 2.85
CA TYR A 164 16.04 19.42 3.40
C TYR A 164 17.30 20.13 2.90
N ALA A 165 17.42 20.35 1.60
CA ALA A 165 18.57 21.02 1.00
C ALA A 165 18.77 22.46 1.52
N ARG A 166 17.68 23.20 1.77
CA ARG A 166 17.73 24.54 2.37
C ARG A 166 18.24 24.54 3.81
N MET A 167 17.97 23.49 4.58
CA MET A 167 18.40 23.38 5.98
C MET A 167 19.82 22.80 6.11
N ASN A 168 20.27 22.02 5.13
CA ASN A 168 21.53 21.28 5.14
C ASN A 168 22.37 21.61 3.88
N THR A 169 22.73 22.86 3.71
CA THR A 169 23.36 23.38 2.49
C THR A 169 24.75 22.80 2.18
N THR A 170 25.39 22.17 3.16
CA THR A 170 26.70 21.52 3.01
C THR A 170 26.62 20.00 2.80
N ASP A 171 25.44 19.42 2.90
CA ASP A 171 25.26 17.97 2.70
C ASP A 171 25.27 17.62 1.21
N ILE A 172 26.35 17.01 0.76
CA ILE A 172 26.52 16.54 -0.63
C ILE A 172 25.51 15.44 -1.00
N ASN A 173 24.95 14.72 -0.01
CA ASN A 173 23.99 13.66 -0.17
C ASN A 173 22.53 14.13 -0.02
N ALA A 174 22.30 15.45 0.07
CA ALA A 174 20.97 16.02 0.33
C ALA A 174 19.87 15.47 -0.60
N ARG A 175 20.20 15.14 -1.85
CA ARG A 175 19.27 14.52 -2.80
C ARG A 175 18.81 13.12 -2.40
N GLY A 176 19.58 12.41 -1.55
CA GLY A 176 19.24 11.10 -1.02
C GLY A 176 18.25 11.11 0.13
N CYS A 177 17.88 12.28 0.67
CA CYS A 177 17.04 12.39 1.87
C CYS A 177 15.61 11.84 1.70
N VAL A 178 15.10 11.73 0.47
CA VAL A 178 13.81 11.09 0.13
C VAL A 178 13.90 10.35 -1.21
N THR A 179 13.06 9.34 -1.39
CA THR A 179 12.85 8.68 -2.71
C THR A 179 11.47 9.04 -3.27
N GLY A 180 11.24 8.71 -4.56
CA GLY A 180 9.98 9.01 -5.23
C GLY A 180 9.79 10.47 -5.62
N LYS A 181 10.89 11.21 -5.75
CA LYS A 181 10.93 12.55 -6.36
C LYS A 181 10.71 12.46 -7.87
N PRO A 182 10.31 13.56 -8.54
CA PRO A 182 10.35 13.67 -9.99
C PRO A 182 11.74 13.32 -10.56
N ILE A 183 11.77 12.73 -11.75
CA ILE A 183 13.00 12.25 -12.38
C ILE A 183 14.02 13.40 -12.56
N ASN A 184 13.56 14.57 -12.99
CA ASN A 184 14.38 15.77 -13.17
C ASN A 184 14.97 16.33 -11.86
N LEU A 185 14.45 15.90 -10.70
CA LEU A 185 14.96 16.24 -9.37
C LEU A 185 15.74 15.09 -8.71
N GLY A 186 16.15 14.09 -9.49
CA GLY A 186 16.92 12.95 -9.00
C GLY A 186 16.06 11.77 -8.56
N GLY A 187 14.85 11.66 -9.08
CA GLY A 187 14.00 10.48 -8.96
C GLY A 187 14.50 9.33 -9.84
N ILE A 188 13.96 8.13 -9.62
CA ILE A 188 14.29 6.91 -10.34
C ILE A 188 13.11 6.53 -11.25
N GLN A 189 13.38 6.24 -12.51
CA GLN A 189 12.39 5.75 -13.45
C GLN A 189 11.84 4.38 -13.01
N GLY A 190 10.56 4.09 -13.33
CA GLY A 190 9.91 2.82 -12.98
C GLY A 190 9.30 2.79 -11.58
N ARG A 191 9.50 3.80 -10.73
CA ARG A 191 8.97 3.83 -9.36
C ARG A 191 7.44 3.79 -9.32
N VAL A 192 6.78 4.44 -10.28
CA VAL A 192 5.32 4.56 -10.31
C VAL A 192 4.68 3.19 -10.50
N GLU A 193 5.18 2.39 -11.40
CA GLU A 193 4.63 1.07 -11.76
C GLU A 193 5.17 -0.08 -10.91
N ALA A 194 6.24 0.14 -10.15
CA ALA A 194 7.00 -0.94 -9.50
C ALA A 194 6.15 -1.86 -8.61
N THR A 195 5.18 -1.32 -7.86
CA THR A 195 4.34 -2.14 -6.98
C THR A 195 3.40 -3.04 -7.79
N GLY A 196 2.72 -2.51 -8.81
CA GLY A 196 1.88 -3.31 -9.72
C GLY A 196 2.69 -4.33 -10.50
N ARG A 197 3.93 -4.00 -10.89
CA ARG A 197 4.87 -4.92 -11.52
C ARG A 197 5.25 -6.07 -10.58
N GLY A 198 5.46 -5.78 -9.29
CA GLY A 198 5.72 -6.78 -8.27
C GLY A 198 4.56 -7.76 -8.10
N VAL A 199 3.33 -7.28 -8.10
CA VAL A 199 2.12 -8.12 -8.10
C VAL A 199 2.10 -9.06 -9.29
N GLN A 200 2.36 -8.56 -10.51
CA GLN A 200 2.46 -9.39 -11.70
C GLN A 200 3.54 -10.47 -11.57
N TYR A 201 4.73 -10.12 -11.06
CA TYR A 201 5.81 -11.08 -10.88
C TYR A 201 5.45 -12.17 -9.88
N ALA A 202 4.82 -11.85 -8.77
CA ALA A 202 4.35 -12.84 -7.81
C ALA A 202 3.34 -13.81 -8.42
N ILE A 203 2.40 -13.32 -9.25
CA ILE A 203 1.45 -14.16 -9.97
C ILE A 203 2.17 -15.03 -11.00
N ARG A 204 3.10 -14.46 -11.78
CA ARG A 204 3.91 -15.24 -12.75
C ARG A 204 4.66 -16.37 -12.07
N GLU A 205 5.27 -16.10 -10.91
CA GLU A 205 6.02 -17.11 -10.17
C GLU A 205 5.09 -18.20 -9.63
N PHE A 206 3.94 -17.81 -9.06
CA PHE A 206 2.91 -18.78 -8.65
C PHE A 206 2.49 -19.72 -9.78
N PHE A 207 2.29 -19.18 -11.00
CA PHE A 207 1.91 -19.97 -12.16
C PHE A 207 3.04 -20.88 -12.73
N ARG A 208 4.27 -20.68 -12.28
CA ARG A 208 5.40 -21.57 -12.60
C ARG A 208 5.50 -22.78 -11.68
N GLU A 209 4.81 -22.75 -10.54
CA GLU A 209 4.87 -23.81 -9.53
C GLU A 209 3.66 -24.75 -9.63
N PRO A 210 3.80 -25.95 -10.27
CA PRO A 210 2.67 -26.85 -10.50
C PRO A 210 1.96 -27.31 -9.23
N LEU A 211 2.70 -27.44 -8.12
CA LEU A 211 2.13 -27.84 -6.83
C LEU A 211 1.23 -26.76 -6.24
N ASP A 212 1.59 -25.51 -6.41
CA ASP A 212 0.78 -24.40 -5.89
C ASP A 212 -0.45 -24.15 -6.76
N LEU A 213 -0.32 -24.30 -8.09
CA LEU A 213 -1.47 -24.32 -9.00
C LEU A 213 -2.48 -25.43 -8.63
N ALA A 214 -1.99 -26.62 -8.37
CA ALA A 214 -2.84 -27.75 -7.98
C ALA A 214 -3.57 -27.50 -6.66
N LYS A 215 -2.92 -26.87 -5.67
CA LYS A 215 -3.56 -26.46 -4.40
C LYS A 215 -4.71 -25.48 -4.62
N ALA A 216 -4.54 -24.54 -5.54
CA ALA A 216 -5.59 -23.60 -5.92
C ALA A 216 -6.65 -24.20 -6.87
N GLY A 217 -6.51 -25.45 -7.30
CA GLY A 217 -7.38 -26.06 -8.31
C GLY A 217 -7.28 -25.37 -9.68
N LEU A 218 -6.17 -24.65 -9.93
CA LEU A 218 -5.87 -23.98 -11.19
C LEU A 218 -4.97 -24.84 -12.07
N SER A 219 -4.93 -24.54 -13.36
CA SER A 219 -4.08 -25.23 -14.33
C SER A 219 -3.74 -24.31 -15.52
N GLY A 220 -2.70 -24.65 -16.26
CA GLY A 220 -2.25 -23.92 -17.45
C GLY A 220 -1.54 -22.62 -17.12
N SER A 221 -1.55 -21.68 -18.05
CA SER A 221 -0.92 -20.35 -17.91
C SER A 221 -1.88 -19.31 -17.35
N ILE A 222 -1.37 -18.10 -17.16
CA ILE A 222 -2.17 -16.91 -16.80
C ILE A 222 -3.11 -16.52 -17.93
N GLU A 223 -2.75 -16.81 -19.17
CA GLU A 223 -3.51 -16.46 -20.37
C GLU A 223 -4.97 -16.91 -20.26
N GLY A 224 -5.90 -16.01 -20.52
CA GLY A 224 -7.34 -16.24 -20.46
C GLY A 224 -7.94 -16.36 -19.07
N LYS A 225 -7.16 -16.34 -17.98
CA LYS A 225 -7.70 -16.35 -16.61
C LYS A 225 -8.50 -15.08 -16.35
N ARG A 226 -9.65 -15.24 -15.70
CA ARG A 226 -10.50 -14.11 -15.29
C ARG A 226 -9.96 -13.52 -14.01
N VAL A 227 -9.73 -12.22 -14.04
CA VAL A 227 -9.17 -11.46 -12.92
C VAL A 227 -10.16 -10.37 -12.52
N ILE A 228 -10.40 -10.25 -11.22
CA ILE A 228 -11.14 -9.13 -10.62
C ILE A 228 -10.16 -8.30 -9.82
N VAL A 229 -10.16 -6.98 -10.06
CA VAL A 229 -9.28 -6.05 -9.36
C VAL A 229 -10.12 -5.04 -8.57
N GLN A 230 -9.82 -4.90 -7.28
CA GLN A 230 -10.42 -3.87 -6.45
C GLN A 230 -9.46 -2.70 -6.30
N GLY A 231 -9.90 -1.53 -6.77
CA GLY A 231 -9.10 -0.32 -6.79
C GLY A 231 -8.24 -0.21 -8.04
N LEU A 232 -8.49 0.80 -8.87
CA LEU A 232 -7.68 1.13 -10.04
C LEU A 232 -6.76 2.33 -9.77
N GLY A 233 -6.26 2.42 -8.54
CA GLY A 233 -5.18 3.32 -8.16
C GLY A 233 -3.84 2.88 -8.75
N ASN A 234 -2.74 3.43 -8.25
CA ASN A 234 -1.41 3.14 -8.81
C ASN A 234 -1.10 1.65 -8.90
N VAL A 235 -1.38 0.88 -7.85
CA VAL A 235 -1.05 -0.56 -7.80
C VAL A 235 -1.98 -1.37 -8.70
N GLY A 236 -3.29 -1.23 -8.51
CA GLY A 236 -4.28 -2.02 -9.24
C GLY A 236 -4.26 -1.75 -10.74
N TYR A 237 -4.09 -0.47 -11.15
CA TYR A 237 -3.95 -0.12 -12.56
C TYR A 237 -2.77 -0.82 -13.23
N HIS A 238 -1.57 -0.71 -12.63
CA HIS A 238 -0.39 -1.31 -13.26
C HIS A 238 -0.43 -2.84 -13.21
N ALA A 239 -0.91 -3.44 -12.11
CA ALA A 239 -1.10 -4.88 -12.03
C ALA A 239 -2.08 -5.39 -13.12
N ALA A 240 -3.26 -4.77 -13.22
CA ALA A 240 -4.26 -5.11 -14.22
C ALA A 240 -3.74 -4.95 -15.66
N LYS A 241 -3.08 -3.82 -15.94
CA LYS A 241 -2.49 -3.52 -17.24
C LYS A 241 -1.47 -4.58 -17.65
N PHE A 242 -0.48 -4.84 -16.80
CA PHE A 242 0.58 -5.80 -17.14
C PHE A 242 0.06 -7.23 -17.27
N LEU A 243 -0.85 -7.65 -16.40
CA LEU A 243 -1.48 -8.97 -16.50
C LEU A 243 -2.28 -9.13 -17.79
N SER A 244 -2.99 -8.09 -18.24
CA SER A 244 -3.77 -8.17 -19.48
C SER A 244 -2.89 -8.08 -20.74
N GLU A 245 -1.97 -7.11 -20.80
CA GLU A 245 -1.19 -6.83 -22.00
C GLU A 245 -0.03 -7.81 -22.22
N GLU A 246 0.63 -8.23 -21.13
CA GLU A 246 1.83 -9.05 -21.23
C GLU A 246 1.57 -10.54 -20.97
N ASP A 247 0.57 -10.87 -20.14
CA ASP A 247 0.26 -12.25 -19.75
C ASP A 247 -1.05 -12.77 -20.33
N GLY A 248 -1.81 -11.93 -21.05
CA GLY A 248 -3.05 -12.32 -21.69
C GLY A 248 -4.20 -12.65 -20.72
N ALA A 249 -4.13 -12.21 -19.46
CA ALA A 249 -5.24 -12.35 -18.51
C ALA A 249 -6.43 -11.47 -18.92
N ARG A 250 -7.64 -11.90 -18.58
CA ARG A 250 -8.85 -11.13 -18.81
C ARG A 250 -9.27 -10.42 -17.53
N ILE A 251 -9.17 -9.11 -17.50
CA ILE A 251 -9.67 -8.31 -16.38
C ILE A 251 -11.17 -8.17 -16.52
N THR A 252 -11.93 -9.01 -15.85
CA THR A 252 -13.37 -9.13 -16.04
C THR A 252 -14.17 -8.19 -15.16
N ALA A 253 -13.60 -7.65 -14.10
CA ALA A 253 -14.25 -6.61 -13.31
C ALA A 253 -13.23 -5.69 -12.64
N ILE A 254 -13.63 -4.42 -12.49
CA ILE A 254 -12.95 -3.40 -11.70
C ILE A 254 -13.94 -2.89 -10.65
N ILE A 255 -13.50 -2.89 -9.39
CA ILE A 255 -14.26 -2.39 -8.25
C ILE A 255 -13.66 -1.08 -7.79
N GLU A 256 -14.45 -0.02 -7.75
CA GLU A 256 -14.09 1.30 -7.27
C GLU A 256 -15.06 1.78 -6.19
N ARG A 257 -14.76 2.91 -5.56
CA ARG A 257 -15.58 3.44 -4.45
C ARG A 257 -17.00 3.86 -4.84
N ASP A 258 -17.23 4.18 -6.13
CA ASP A 258 -18.55 4.54 -6.66
C ASP A 258 -19.33 3.35 -7.23
N GLY A 259 -18.79 2.14 -7.14
CA GLY A 259 -19.41 0.92 -7.64
C GLY A 259 -18.40 0.00 -8.33
N ALA A 260 -18.90 -0.83 -9.22
CA ALA A 260 -18.05 -1.71 -10.02
C ALA A 260 -18.55 -1.79 -11.46
N ILE A 261 -17.64 -2.12 -12.36
CA ILE A 261 -17.95 -2.47 -13.75
C ILE A 261 -17.45 -3.88 -14.05
N SER A 262 -18.18 -4.58 -14.91
CA SER A 262 -17.78 -5.92 -15.35
C SER A 262 -18.05 -6.12 -16.84
N MET A 263 -17.16 -6.89 -17.50
CA MET A 263 -17.25 -7.26 -18.90
C MET A 263 -16.62 -8.63 -19.11
N ASN A 264 -17.39 -9.61 -19.58
CA ASN A 264 -16.91 -11.01 -19.72
C ASN A 264 -15.76 -11.15 -20.72
N GLN A 265 -15.71 -10.31 -21.75
CA GLN A 265 -14.64 -10.30 -22.76
C GLN A 265 -13.33 -9.72 -22.23
N GLY A 266 -13.38 -9.01 -21.09
CA GLY A 266 -12.26 -8.28 -20.50
C GLY A 266 -12.37 -6.77 -20.77
N LEU A 267 -11.97 -5.98 -19.78
CA LEU A 267 -11.91 -4.53 -19.81
C LEU A 267 -10.56 -4.06 -20.39
N ASN A 268 -10.56 -3.03 -21.20
CA ASN A 268 -9.36 -2.28 -21.54
C ASN A 268 -9.00 -1.37 -20.37
N ILE A 269 -7.85 -1.60 -19.76
CA ILE A 269 -7.49 -0.96 -18.50
C ILE A 269 -7.12 0.51 -18.69
N ASP A 270 -6.51 0.87 -19.83
CA ASP A 270 -6.21 2.26 -20.14
C ASP A 270 -7.50 3.08 -20.36
N ASP A 271 -8.48 2.53 -21.07
CA ASP A 271 -9.76 3.18 -21.29
C ASP A 271 -10.52 3.40 -19.97
N VAL A 272 -10.51 2.40 -19.08
CA VAL A 272 -11.14 2.53 -17.74
C VAL A 272 -10.45 3.60 -16.91
N ARG A 273 -9.10 3.62 -16.90
CA ARG A 273 -8.34 4.66 -16.19
C ARG A 273 -8.65 6.06 -16.70
N ASP A 274 -8.64 6.24 -18.02
CA ASP A 274 -8.89 7.53 -18.65
C ASP A 274 -10.34 7.99 -18.38
N TRP A 275 -11.28 7.05 -18.37
CA TRP A 275 -12.67 7.32 -17.96
C TRP A 275 -12.76 7.80 -16.52
N ILE A 276 -12.11 7.09 -15.58
CA ILE A 276 -12.08 7.51 -14.17
C ILE A 276 -11.46 8.90 -14.01
N ALA A 277 -10.38 9.19 -14.74
CA ALA A 277 -9.73 10.50 -14.71
C ALA A 277 -10.67 11.62 -15.21
N GLN A 278 -11.50 11.33 -16.19
CA GLN A 278 -12.43 12.30 -16.77
C GLN A 278 -13.70 12.48 -15.96
N TYR A 279 -14.28 11.39 -15.43
CA TYR A 279 -15.63 11.38 -14.82
C TYR A 279 -15.62 11.14 -13.31
N GLY A 280 -14.47 10.82 -12.71
CA GLY A 280 -14.30 10.68 -11.26
C GLY A 280 -14.68 9.32 -10.67
N GLY A 281 -15.13 8.36 -11.50
CA GLY A 281 -15.53 7.01 -11.11
C GLY A 281 -15.80 6.11 -12.30
N VAL A 282 -16.24 4.87 -12.04
CA VAL A 282 -16.50 3.86 -13.09
C VAL A 282 -17.93 3.90 -13.63
N LYS A 283 -18.83 4.62 -12.99
CA LYS A 283 -20.24 4.70 -13.41
C LYS A 283 -20.38 5.24 -14.82
N GLY A 284 -21.15 4.53 -15.65
CA GLY A 284 -21.42 4.93 -17.03
C GLY A 284 -20.32 4.58 -18.04
N PHE A 285 -19.29 3.81 -17.64
CA PHE A 285 -18.28 3.30 -18.56
C PHE A 285 -18.96 2.49 -19.68
N PRO A 286 -18.63 2.75 -20.97
CA PRO A 286 -19.33 2.14 -22.11
C PRO A 286 -19.19 0.60 -22.12
N ASP A 287 -20.25 -0.06 -22.62
CA ASP A 287 -20.30 -1.50 -22.90
C ASP A 287 -20.05 -2.43 -21.69
N ALA A 288 -19.88 -1.88 -20.48
CA ALA A 288 -19.73 -2.64 -19.25
C ALA A 288 -21.01 -2.63 -18.41
N ILE A 289 -21.23 -3.70 -17.67
CA ILE A 289 -22.30 -3.80 -16.69
C ILE A 289 -21.88 -3.08 -15.42
N TYR A 290 -22.59 -2.03 -15.05
CA TYR A 290 -22.36 -1.31 -13.80
C TYR A 290 -23.14 -1.93 -12.65
N ASN A 291 -22.48 -2.06 -11.50
CA ASN A 291 -23.07 -2.48 -10.23
C ASN A 291 -22.79 -1.41 -9.16
N GLU A 292 -23.84 -0.79 -8.63
CA GLU A 292 -23.72 0.21 -7.57
C GLU A 292 -23.16 -0.38 -6.26
N ASN A 293 -23.51 -1.63 -5.95
CA ASN A 293 -22.88 -2.37 -4.86
C ASN A 293 -21.59 -3.04 -5.35
N GLY A 294 -20.51 -2.23 -5.49
CA GLY A 294 -19.24 -2.72 -6.01
C GLY A 294 -18.65 -3.86 -5.20
N SER A 295 -18.82 -3.85 -3.88
CA SER A 295 -18.27 -4.90 -3.00
C SER A 295 -18.85 -6.29 -3.25
N ALA A 296 -20.04 -6.40 -3.84
CA ALA A 296 -20.61 -7.67 -4.23
C ALA A 296 -19.77 -8.41 -5.30
N LEU A 297 -18.97 -7.67 -6.08
CA LEU A 297 -18.10 -8.29 -7.08
C LEU A 297 -16.83 -8.91 -6.49
N LEU A 298 -16.49 -8.68 -5.22
CA LEU A 298 -15.47 -9.46 -4.52
C LEU A 298 -15.86 -10.95 -4.45
N GLU A 299 -17.16 -11.24 -4.40
CA GLU A 299 -17.74 -12.58 -4.32
C GLU A 299 -18.07 -13.19 -5.71
N ALA A 300 -17.78 -12.46 -6.79
CA ALA A 300 -18.04 -12.93 -8.14
C ALA A 300 -17.07 -14.04 -8.56
N ASP A 301 -17.50 -14.83 -9.56
CA ASP A 301 -16.71 -15.97 -10.06
C ASP A 301 -15.51 -15.47 -10.90
N CYS A 302 -14.32 -15.82 -10.48
CA CYS A 302 -13.06 -15.54 -11.16
C CYS A 302 -11.97 -16.52 -10.71
N GLU A 303 -10.88 -16.59 -11.46
CA GLU A 303 -9.71 -17.38 -11.08
C GLU A 303 -8.78 -16.62 -10.13
N ILE A 304 -8.70 -15.30 -10.26
CA ILE A 304 -7.78 -14.46 -9.48
C ILE A 304 -8.52 -13.22 -8.97
N LEU A 305 -8.46 -12.98 -7.66
CA LEU A 305 -8.96 -11.76 -7.03
C LEU A 305 -7.79 -10.93 -6.50
N ILE A 306 -7.72 -9.66 -6.88
CA ILE A 306 -6.64 -8.73 -6.50
C ILE A 306 -7.24 -7.55 -5.73
N PRO A 307 -7.31 -7.61 -4.38
CA PRO A 307 -7.64 -6.46 -3.56
C PRO A 307 -6.43 -5.49 -3.52
N ALA A 308 -6.58 -4.32 -4.17
CA ALA A 308 -5.51 -3.33 -4.35
C ALA A 308 -5.90 -1.92 -3.85
N ALA A 309 -6.88 -1.81 -2.95
CA ALA A 309 -7.37 -0.52 -2.48
C ALA A 309 -7.13 -0.30 -0.98
N LEU A 310 -7.89 -0.96 -0.12
CA LEU A 310 -7.96 -0.69 1.31
C LEU A 310 -7.70 -1.95 2.13
N GLU A 311 -7.31 -1.74 3.39
CA GLU A 311 -7.24 -2.77 4.41
C GLU A 311 -8.63 -3.33 4.77
N GLY A 312 -8.67 -4.61 5.17
CA GLY A 312 -9.84 -5.27 5.75
C GLY A 312 -11.06 -5.39 4.83
N VAL A 313 -10.89 -5.32 3.51
CA VAL A 313 -12.02 -5.43 2.55
C VAL A 313 -12.58 -6.85 2.47
N ILE A 314 -11.78 -7.85 2.77
CA ILE A 314 -12.20 -9.23 2.95
C ILE A 314 -12.19 -9.52 4.45
N HIS A 315 -13.36 -9.73 5.01
CA HIS A 315 -13.60 -9.90 6.43
C HIS A 315 -14.52 -11.11 6.68
N LYS A 316 -14.74 -11.48 7.94
CA LYS A 316 -15.50 -12.68 8.31
C LYS A 316 -16.89 -12.78 7.65
N ASP A 317 -17.55 -11.65 7.37
CA ASP A 317 -18.91 -11.65 6.87
C ASP A 317 -19.00 -11.93 5.35
N ASN A 318 -17.91 -11.67 4.58
CA ASN A 318 -17.87 -11.93 3.13
C ASN A 318 -16.90 -13.07 2.72
N ALA A 319 -15.93 -13.43 3.56
CA ALA A 319 -14.92 -14.43 3.23
C ALA A 319 -15.51 -15.78 2.81
N ALA A 320 -16.60 -16.21 3.46
CA ALA A 320 -17.28 -17.47 3.12
C ALA A 320 -17.87 -17.48 1.69
N ASN A 321 -18.19 -16.31 1.13
CA ASN A 321 -18.79 -16.17 -0.19
C ASN A 321 -17.77 -15.99 -1.31
N ILE A 322 -16.51 -15.66 -1.00
CA ILE A 322 -15.45 -15.50 -2.01
C ILE A 322 -15.30 -16.78 -2.81
N LYS A 323 -15.35 -16.66 -4.14
CA LYS A 323 -15.27 -17.82 -5.05
C LYS A 323 -13.89 -17.97 -5.69
N ALA A 324 -13.10 -16.91 -5.70
CA ALA A 324 -11.75 -16.93 -6.25
C ALA A 324 -10.89 -17.99 -5.55
N PRO A 325 -10.32 -18.95 -6.27
CA PRO A 325 -9.40 -19.94 -5.71
C PRO A 325 -8.03 -19.36 -5.38
N LEU A 326 -7.67 -18.23 -6.01
CA LEU A 326 -6.43 -17.49 -5.76
C LEU A 326 -6.75 -16.03 -5.43
N ILE A 327 -6.29 -15.58 -4.26
CA ILE A 327 -6.32 -14.16 -3.87
C ILE A 327 -4.89 -13.66 -3.83
N VAL A 328 -4.64 -12.48 -4.39
CA VAL A 328 -3.31 -11.83 -4.40
C VAL A 328 -3.45 -10.48 -3.72
N GLU A 329 -2.92 -10.36 -2.52
CA GLU A 329 -2.98 -9.14 -1.74
C GLU A 329 -2.09 -8.06 -2.37
N ALA A 330 -2.68 -6.98 -2.82
CA ALA A 330 -2.00 -5.84 -3.44
C ALA A 330 -2.25 -4.52 -2.68
N ALA A 331 -2.77 -4.62 -1.46
CA ALA A 331 -2.89 -3.55 -0.48
C ALA A 331 -2.30 -4.05 0.86
N ASN A 332 -2.09 -3.18 1.83
CA ASN A 332 -1.64 -3.61 3.15
C ASN A 332 -2.80 -4.25 3.93
N GLY A 333 -2.69 -5.55 4.25
CA GLY A 333 -3.67 -6.28 5.04
C GLY A 333 -5.12 -6.19 4.52
N PRO A 334 -5.39 -6.48 3.24
CA PRO A 334 -6.75 -6.41 2.70
C PRO A 334 -7.65 -7.53 3.23
N ILE A 335 -7.06 -8.59 3.78
CA ILE A 335 -7.75 -9.72 4.40
C ILE A 335 -7.59 -9.64 5.91
N THR A 336 -8.69 -9.67 6.67
CA THR A 336 -8.63 -9.74 8.13
C THR A 336 -8.18 -11.10 8.62
N SER A 337 -7.62 -11.18 9.84
CA SER A 337 -7.15 -12.45 10.41
C SER A 337 -8.25 -13.50 10.50
N SER A 338 -9.49 -13.10 10.81
CA SER A 338 -10.65 -14.00 10.85
C SER A 338 -11.07 -14.48 9.47
N ALA A 339 -10.94 -13.63 8.44
CA ALA A 339 -11.21 -14.01 7.05
C ALA A 339 -10.16 -14.97 6.50
N ASP A 340 -8.88 -14.77 6.84
CA ASP A 340 -7.78 -15.66 6.42
C ASP A 340 -8.02 -17.11 6.86
N GLU A 341 -8.50 -17.33 8.08
CA GLU A 341 -8.85 -18.67 8.58
C GLU A 341 -9.98 -19.31 7.74
N ILE A 342 -11.07 -18.57 7.50
CA ILE A 342 -12.20 -19.04 6.70
C ILE A 342 -11.76 -19.38 5.27
N LEU A 343 -10.96 -18.53 4.63
CA LEU A 343 -10.47 -18.74 3.26
C LEU A 343 -9.58 -19.98 3.15
N ARG A 344 -8.70 -20.18 4.12
CA ARG A 344 -7.83 -21.38 4.18
C ARG A 344 -8.61 -22.66 4.37
N GLU A 345 -9.61 -22.67 5.25
CA GLU A 345 -10.50 -23.82 5.43
C GLU A 345 -11.27 -24.17 4.14
N LYS A 346 -11.58 -23.17 3.30
CA LYS A 346 -12.17 -23.36 1.97
C LYS A 346 -11.18 -23.87 0.92
N GLY A 347 -9.88 -23.92 1.22
CA GLY A 347 -8.84 -24.28 0.26
C GLY A 347 -8.44 -23.15 -0.69
N CYS A 348 -8.83 -21.89 -0.40
CA CYS A 348 -8.35 -20.73 -1.15
C CYS A 348 -6.86 -20.51 -0.90
N VAL A 349 -6.09 -20.29 -1.96
CA VAL A 349 -4.69 -19.93 -1.86
C VAL A 349 -4.57 -18.41 -1.81
N ILE A 350 -3.74 -17.91 -0.87
CA ILE A 350 -3.49 -16.49 -0.71
C ILE A 350 -2.01 -16.23 -0.96
N ILE A 351 -1.70 -15.36 -1.93
CA ILE A 351 -0.38 -14.73 -2.03
C ILE A 351 -0.45 -13.47 -1.16
N PRO A 352 0.22 -13.46 -0.02
CA PRO A 352 0.08 -12.38 0.95
C PRO A 352 0.80 -11.10 0.48
N ASP A 353 0.43 -9.97 1.08
CA ASP A 353 1.12 -8.68 0.89
C ASP A 353 2.53 -8.70 1.50
N LEU A 354 2.77 -9.69 2.38
CA LEU A 354 4.01 -9.84 3.11
C LEU A 354 4.26 -11.29 3.57
#